data_f44ff9ae3f51ffe52ebae22a93d7acf1
#
_entry.id   f44ff9ae3f51ffe52ebae22a93d7acf1
#
_cell.length_a   1.000
_cell.length_b   1.000
_cell.length_c   1.000
_cell.angle_alpha   90.00
_cell.angle_beta   90.00
_cell.angle_gamma   90.00
#
_symmetry.space_group_name_H-M   'P 1'
#
loop_
_entity.id
_entity.type
_entity.pdbx_description
1 polymer ?
#
loop_
_entity_poly.entity_id
_entity_poly.type
_entity_poly.pdbx_seq_one_letter_code
_entity_poly.pdbx_strand_id
1 'polypeptide(L)'
;MKIFKLLVLSLLISINCFSQSTQNTVNQINNTEENTASELEILKTLLSLNEEQIEKISNILEGINQKNSQVSDMNLIQEDKDAILERNQQAKAAMIVAVLNEEQKVIYLESVN
;
A
#
# COMPACT_ATOMS: atom_id res chain seq x y z
N MET A 1 12.07 -3.36 20.70
CA MET A 1 10.91 -2.92 19.92
C MET A 1 11.22 -1.80 18.94
N LYS A 2 11.89 -0.72 19.36
CA LYS A 2 12.26 0.39 18.46
C LYS A 2 13.25 -0.04 17.38
N ILE A 3 14.17 -0.94 17.71
CA ILE A 3 15.18 -1.46 16.79
C ILE A 3 14.52 -2.33 15.71
N PHE A 4 13.52 -3.11 16.08
CA PHE A 4 12.79 -3.97 15.16
C PHE A 4 11.98 -3.16 14.15
N LYS A 5 11.37 -2.06 14.61
CA LYS A 5 10.62 -1.14 13.78
C LYS A 5 11.51 -0.44 12.75
N LEU A 6 12.69 -0.04 13.17
CA LEU A 6 13.69 0.57 12.29
C LEU A 6 14.20 -0.40 11.23
N LEU A 7 14.39 -1.66 11.58
CA LEU A 7 14.85 -2.69 10.65
C LEU A 7 13.81 -2.98 9.57
N VAL A 8 12.54 -3.07 9.94
CA VAL A 8 11.45 -3.31 9.01
C VAL A 8 11.27 -2.11 8.07
N LEU A 9 11.37 -0.90 8.62
CA LEU A 9 11.28 0.32 7.83
C LEU A 9 12.43 0.44 6.84
N SER A 10 13.63 0.09 7.27
CA SER A 10 14.82 0.08 6.43
C SER A 10 14.70 -0.91 5.28
N LEU A 11 14.15 -2.08 5.55
CA LEU A 11 13.93 -3.11 4.54
C LEU A 11 12.89 -2.67 3.50
N LEU A 12 11.82 -2.04 3.95
CA LEU A 12 10.77 -1.53 3.06
C LEU A 12 11.28 -0.41 2.15
N ILE A 13 12.11 0.47 2.69
CA ILE A 13 12.73 1.55 1.91
C ILE A 13 13.67 0.99 0.86
N SER A 14 14.43 -0.04 1.19
CA SER A 14 15.35 -0.69 0.25
C SER A 14 14.59 -1.34 -0.92
N ILE A 15 13.49 -1.99 -0.65
CA ILE A 15 12.64 -2.61 -1.67
C ILE A 15 12.02 -1.55 -2.58
N ASN A 16 11.54 -0.47 -2.01
CA ASN A 16 10.93 0.62 -2.77
C ASN A 16 11.94 1.34 -3.67
N CYS A 17 13.13 1.58 -3.17
CA CYS A 17 14.20 2.18 -3.97
C CYS A 17 14.61 1.28 -5.14
N PHE A 18 14.68 -0.01 -4.90
CA PHE A 18 15.04 -0.97 -5.95
C PHE A 18 13.96 -1.05 -7.02
N SER A 19 12.69 -1.07 -6.64
CA SER A 19 11.56 -1.08 -7.57
C SER A 19 11.53 0.16 -8.45
N GLN A 20 11.80 1.32 -7.88
CA GLN A 20 11.76 2.58 -8.61
C GLN A 20 12.90 2.73 -9.61
N SER A 21 14.06 2.15 -9.33
CA SER A 21 15.20 2.27 -10.22
C SER A 21 15.09 1.42 -11.47
N THR A 22 14.32 0.33 -11.44
CA THR A 22 14.21 -0.59 -12.57
C THR A 22 12.97 -0.36 -13.43
N GLN A 23 11.99 0.41 -12.96
CA GLN A 23 10.69 0.48 -13.62
C GLN A 23 10.32 1.82 -14.21
N ASN A 24 11.18 2.80 -14.12
CA ASN A 24 10.90 4.12 -14.67
C ASN A 24 10.73 4.15 -16.20
N THR A 25 11.03 3.06 -16.87
CA THR A 25 10.96 2.99 -18.33
C THR A 25 9.90 2.05 -18.88
N VAL A 26 9.18 1.31 -18.02
CA VAL A 26 8.25 0.28 -18.49
C VAL A 26 6.83 0.55 -17.98
N ASN A 27 5.99 0.91 -18.89
CA ASN A 27 4.52 0.89 -18.86
C ASN A 27 3.82 1.21 -17.53
N GLN A 28 3.29 2.40 -17.45
CA GLN A 28 2.44 2.86 -16.36
C GLN A 28 1.20 1.98 -16.11
N ILE A 29 0.79 1.20 -17.10
CA ILE A 29 -0.40 0.34 -17.00
C ILE A 29 -0.12 -0.90 -16.16
N ASN A 30 1.09 -1.45 -16.24
CA ASN A 30 1.47 -2.63 -15.46
C ASN A 30 1.86 -2.29 -14.02
N ASN A 31 2.19 -1.04 -13.74
CA ASN A 31 2.62 -0.60 -12.42
C ASN A 31 1.52 -0.74 -11.35
N THR A 32 0.26 -0.58 -11.73
CA THR A 32 -0.84 -0.64 -10.77
C THR A 32 -1.06 -2.05 -10.26
N GLU A 33 -1.05 -3.04 -11.14
CA GLU A 33 -1.20 -4.45 -10.77
C GLU A 33 0.01 -4.96 -9.99
N GLU A 34 1.19 -4.59 -10.44
CA GLU A 34 2.43 -4.99 -9.79
C GLU A 34 2.56 -4.40 -8.39
N ASN A 35 2.19 -3.14 -8.22
CA ASN A 35 2.16 -2.50 -6.91
C ASN A 35 1.16 -3.17 -5.96
N THR A 36 -0.02 -3.52 -6.46
CA THR A 36 -1.03 -4.24 -5.68
C THR A 36 -0.51 -5.60 -5.24
N ALA A 37 0.10 -6.35 -6.15
CA ALA A 37 0.64 -7.68 -5.86
C ALA A 37 1.77 -7.59 -4.82
N SER A 38 2.68 -6.65 -4.96
CA SER A 38 3.79 -6.45 -4.02
C SER A 38 3.31 -6.08 -2.64
N GLU A 39 2.40 -5.13 -2.54
CA GLU A 39 1.85 -4.68 -1.26
C GLU A 39 1.07 -5.80 -0.59
N LEU A 40 0.29 -6.56 -1.35
CA LEU A 40 -0.45 -7.70 -0.84
C LEU A 40 0.49 -8.77 -0.27
N GLU A 41 1.57 -9.10 -0.95
CA GLU A 41 2.55 -10.06 -0.47
C GLU A 41 3.20 -9.63 0.84
N ILE A 42 3.53 -8.36 0.96
CA ILE A 42 4.07 -7.80 2.20
C ILE A 42 3.07 -7.97 3.34
N LEU A 43 1.82 -7.62 3.11
CA LEU A 43 0.77 -7.72 4.13
C LEU A 43 0.47 -9.17 4.49
N LYS A 44 0.46 -10.08 3.52
CA LYS A 44 0.28 -11.51 3.77
C LYS A 44 1.34 -12.05 4.72
N THR A 45 2.59 -11.71 4.48
CA THR A 45 3.72 -12.14 5.29
C THR A 45 3.70 -11.50 6.67
N LEU A 46 3.48 -10.18 6.72
CA LEU A 46 3.51 -9.41 7.95
C LEU A 46 2.38 -9.81 8.91
N LEU A 47 1.18 -10.01 8.38
CA LEU A 47 -0.04 -10.20 9.16
C LEU A 47 -0.52 -11.64 9.20
N SER A 48 0.09 -12.53 8.45
CA SER A 48 -0.35 -13.93 8.33
C SER A 48 -1.83 -14.02 7.96
N LEU A 49 -2.19 -13.36 6.85
CA LEU A 49 -3.58 -13.25 6.41
C LEU A 49 -4.16 -14.63 6.01
N ASN A 50 -5.43 -14.84 6.33
CA ASN A 50 -6.17 -15.99 5.80
C ASN A 50 -6.71 -15.69 4.39
N GLU A 51 -7.26 -16.69 3.72
CA GLU A 51 -7.73 -16.56 2.33
C GLU A 51 -8.81 -15.49 2.15
N GLU A 52 -9.75 -15.42 3.07
CA GLU A 52 -10.83 -14.42 3.05
C GLU A 52 -10.27 -13.00 3.19
N GLN A 53 -9.34 -12.81 4.10
CA GLN A 53 -8.69 -11.53 4.30
C GLN A 53 -7.86 -11.13 3.07
N ILE A 54 -7.16 -12.09 2.48
CA ILE A 54 -6.36 -11.85 1.26
C ILE A 54 -7.25 -11.33 0.14
N GLU A 55 -8.40 -11.97 -0.09
CA GLU A 55 -9.34 -11.55 -1.12
C GLU A 55 -9.87 -10.14 -0.87
N LYS A 56 -10.29 -9.86 0.35
CA LYS A 56 -10.82 -8.54 0.71
C LYS A 56 -9.78 -7.45 0.59
N ILE A 57 -8.58 -7.70 1.08
CA ILE A 57 -7.49 -6.73 1.03
C ILE A 57 -7.03 -6.52 -0.41
N SER A 58 -6.96 -7.58 -1.21
CA SER A 58 -6.65 -7.46 -2.63
C SER A 58 -7.62 -6.51 -3.33
N ASN A 59 -8.91 -6.65 -3.08
CA ASN A 59 -9.93 -5.78 -3.66
C ASN A 59 -9.78 -4.33 -3.19
N ILE A 60 -9.44 -4.12 -1.91
CA ILE A 60 -9.20 -2.79 -1.36
C ILE A 60 -8.01 -2.13 -2.05
N LEU A 61 -6.89 -2.84 -2.16
CA LEU A 61 -5.67 -2.32 -2.78
C LEU A 61 -5.91 -1.99 -4.25
N GLU A 62 -6.57 -2.87 -4.96
CA GLU A 62 -6.89 -2.67 -6.37
C GLU A 62 -7.76 -1.44 -6.58
N GLY A 63 -8.82 -1.29 -5.78
CA GLY A 63 -9.72 -0.16 -5.85
C GLY A 63 -9.02 1.18 -5.55
N ILE A 64 -8.19 1.21 -4.53
CA ILE A 64 -7.43 2.41 -4.16
C ILE A 64 -6.40 2.76 -5.25
N ASN A 65 -5.72 1.76 -5.79
CA ASN A 65 -4.74 2.00 -6.85
C ASN A 65 -5.40 2.54 -8.12
N GLN A 66 -6.60 2.07 -8.45
CA GLN A 66 -7.37 2.62 -9.56
C GLN A 66 -7.73 4.09 -9.33
N LYS A 67 -8.18 4.44 -8.13
CA LYS A 67 -8.48 5.82 -7.77
C LYS A 67 -7.23 6.70 -7.85
N ASN A 68 -6.11 6.21 -7.36
CA ASN A 68 -4.86 6.95 -7.42
C ASN A 68 -4.40 7.19 -8.87
N SER A 69 -4.58 6.21 -9.74
CA SER A 69 -4.28 6.38 -11.17
C SER A 69 -5.16 7.45 -11.81
N GLN A 70 -6.44 7.49 -11.45
CA GLN A 70 -7.37 8.49 -11.98
C GLN A 70 -6.99 9.90 -11.55
N VAL A 71 -6.44 10.06 -10.34
CA VAL A 71 -5.99 11.37 -9.84
C VAL A 71 -4.90 11.94 -10.73
N SER A 72 -4.01 11.10 -11.23
CA SER A 72 -2.93 11.53 -12.13
C SER A 72 -3.46 12.16 -13.42
N ASP A 73 -4.61 11.70 -13.88
CA ASP A 73 -5.24 12.18 -15.13
C ASP A 73 -6.14 13.41 -14.93
N MET A 74 -6.40 13.77 -13.67
CA MET A 74 -7.23 14.92 -13.36
C MET A 74 -6.50 16.24 -13.65
N ASN A 75 -7.26 17.21 -14.13
CA ASN A 75 -6.72 18.54 -14.40
C ASN A 75 -6.73 19.40 -13.13
N LEU A 76 -5.93 19.00 -12.16
CA LEU A 76 -5.81 19.65 -10.85
C LEU A 76 -4.37 20.08 -10.61
N ILE A 77 -4.19 21.08 -9.75
CA ILE A 77 -2.84 21.45 -9.30
C ILE A 77 -2.28 20.33 -8.43
N GLN A 78 -0.96 20.25 -8.33
CA GLN A 78 -0.28 19.17 -7.62
C GLN A 78 -0.69 19.10 -6.14
N GLU A 79 -0.88 20.24 -5.50
CA GLU A 79 -1.31 20.31 -4.10
C GLU A 79 -2.67 19.62 -3.88
N ASP A 80 -3.62 19.82 -4.79
CA ASP A 80 -4.93 19.18 -4.73
C ASP A 80 -4.83 17.68 -4.99
N LYS A 81 -3.99 17.27 -5.95
CA LYS A 81 -3.73 15.85 -6.21
C LYS A 81 -3.15 15.16 -4.99
N ASP A 82 -2.17 15.78 -4.35
CA ASP A 82 -1.53 15.24 -3.16
C ASP A 82 -2.53 15.07 -2.00
N ALA A 83 -3.43 16.04 -1.83
CA ALA A 83 -4.48 15.97 -0.82
C ALA A 83 -5.43 14.79 -1.06
N ILE A 84 -5.80 14.53 -2.32
CA ILE A 84 -6.65 13.41 -2.67
C ILE A 84 -5.92 12.08 -2.44
N LEU A 85 -4.66 11.98 -2.83
CA LEU A 85 -3.85 10.78 -2.63
C LEU A 85 -3.69 10.46 -1.15
N GLU A 86 -3.47 11.47 -0.33
CA GLU A 86 -3.39 11.29 1.12
C GLU A 86 -4.71 10.79 1.70
N ARG A 87 -5.83 11.35 1.26
CA ARG A 87 -7.15 10.90 1.66
C ARG A 87 -7.40 9.45 1.25
N ASN A 88 -7.01 9.08 0.04
CA ASN A 88 -7.10 7.71 -0.44
C ASN A 88 -6.26 6.76 0.39
N GLN A 89 -5.08 7.19 0.81
CA GLN A 89 -4.21 6.42 1.69
C GLN A 89 -4.83 6.18 3.06
N GLN A 90 -5.46 7.20 3.62
CA GLN A 90 -6.18 7.09 4.89
C GLN A 90 -7.37 6.14 4.77
N ALA A 91 -8.12 6.25 3.67
CA ALA A 91 -9.24 5.35 3.40
C ALA A 91 -8.78 3.90 3.25
N LYS A 92 -7.66 3.68 2.55
CA LYS A 92 -7.06 2.35 2.41
C LYS A 92 -6.75 1.75 3.78
N ALA A 93 -6.07 2.51 4.63
CA ALA A 93 -5.72 2.05 5.97
C ALA A 93 -6.95 1.70 6.80
N ALA A 94 -7.98 2.53 6.75
CA ALA A 94 -9.22 2.29 7.49
C ALA A 94 -9.93 1.02 7.01
N MET A 95 -9.98 0.80 5.70
CA MET A 95 -10.61 -0.39 5.12
C MET A 95 -9.83 -1.66 5.45
N ILE A 96 -8.51 -1.61 5.41
CA ILE A 96 -7.67 -2.76 5.77
C ILE A 96 -7.86 -3.10 7.25
N VAL A 97 -7.83 -2.12 8.13
CA VAL A 97 -8.05 -2.32 9.57
C VAL A 97 -9.40 -3.00 9.84
N ALA A 98 -10.43 -2.63 9.09
CA ALA A 98 -11.76 -3.24 9.23
C ALA A 98 -11.79 -4.73 8.92
N VAL A 99 -10.84 -5.23 8.14
CA VAL A 99 -10.74 -6.64 7.76
C VAL A 99 -9.91 -7.44 8.77
N LEU A 100 -9.07 -6.77 9.56
CA LEU A 100 -8.09 -7.40 10.44
C LEU A 100 -8.67 -7.74 11.82
N ASN A 101 -8.11 -8.77 12.46
CA ASN A 101 -8.37 -9.03 13.88
C ASN A 101 -7.54 -8.08 14.75
N GLU A 102 -7.74 -8.16 16.07
CA GLU A 102 -7.10 -7.22 17.01
C GLU A 102 -5.55 -7.28 16.98
N GLU A 103 -4.99 -8.49 16.92
CA GLU A 103 -3.53 -8.66 16.85
C GLU A 103 -2.97 -8.10 15.55
N GLN A 104 -3.61 -8.39 14.44
CA GLN A 104 -3.22 -7.90 13.12
C GLN A 104 -3.30 -6.38 13.03
N LYS A 105 -4.34 -5.79 13.62
CA LYS A 105 -4.50 -4.33 13.67
C LYS A 105 -3.30 -3.66 14.32
N VAL A 106 -2.85 -4.18 15.46
CA VAL A 106 -1.69 -3.62 16.17
C VAL A 106 -0.45 -3.67 15.28
N ILE A 107 -0.19 -4.82 14.67
CA ILE A 107 0.97 -5.01 13.79
C ILE A 107 0.90 -4.05 12.60
N TYR A 108 -0.26 -3.97 11.97
CA TYR A 108 -0.47 -3.11 10.79
C TYR A 108 -0.27 -1.63 11.13
N LEU A 109 -0.90 -1.16 12.20
CA LEU A 109 -0.80 0.24 12.62
C LEU A 109 0.62 0.63 13.01
N GLU A 110 1.36 -0.29 13.62
CA GLU A 110 2.78 -0.07 13.91
C GLU A 110 3.62 0.02 12.64
N SER A 111 3.27 -0.74 11.61
CA SER A 111 4.02 -0.77 10.37
C SER A 111 3.83 0.49 9.52
N VAL A 112 2.67 1.14 9.61
CA VAL A 112 2.36 2.35 8.82
C VAL A 112 2.66 3.66 9.57
N ASN A 113 2.93 3.59 10.85
CA ASN A 113 3.37 4.71 11.67
C ASN A 113 4.88 4.62 11.87
#